data_76d63f0d44895ea27b609ed362744270
#
_entry.id   76d63f0d44895ea27b609ed362744270
#
_cell.length_a   1.000
_cell.length_b   1.000
_cell.length_c   1.000
_cell.angle_alpha   90.00
_cell.angle_beta   90.00
_cell.angle_gamma   90.00
#
_symmetry.space_group_name_H-M   'P 1'
#
loop_
_entity.id
_entity.type
_entity.pdbx_description
1 polymer ?
#
loop_
_entity_poly.entity_id
_entity_poly.type
_entity_poly.pdbx_seq_one_letter_code
_entity_poly.pdbx_strand_id
1 'polypeptide(L)'
;VDLRNKYFLGSLIFKNEEPTDEEAAYGVSEKYIVIDGQQRLTTLSIYLKALDSLLTDDQLHNNFQSSFFIQNGQRNPVLHHSINDRAAYQEVMWGYSLDAYVEKRVVKAYHFFHNKFLGKSQSELRKLWMAVFARIKFVEIILDDQDDEQQIFDTINSLGVDLTIDELMKNFLYDAEEEQAYVNNWKPMFDDAASREFWGTSDAA
;
A
#
# COMPACT_ATOMS: atom_id res chain seq x y z
N VAL A 1 5.50 24.64 8.31
CA VAL A 1 6.23 23.59 7.59
C VAL A 1 7.12 24.28 6.57
N ASP A 2 8.45 24.13 6.67
CA ASP A 2 9.39 24.62 5.66
C ASP A 2 9.35 23.69 4.44
N LEU A 3 8.90 24.19 3.29
CA LEU A 3 8.75 23.43 2.05
C LEU A 3 10.06 23.29 1.24
N ARG A 4 11.16 23.89 1.70
CA ARG A 4 12.44 23.90 0.96
C ARG A 4 13.20 22.59 1.07
N ASN A 5 13.09 21.87 2.17
CA ASN A 5 13.81 20.62 2.38
C ASN A 5 13.04 19.43 1.77
N LYS A 6 13.67 18.74 0.84
CA LYS A 6 13.14 17.49 0.26
C LYS A 6 13.57 16.32 1.11
N TYR A 7 12.68 15.33 1.25
CA TYR A 7 12.93 14.06 1.94
C TYR A 7 12.90 12.92 0.94
N PHE A 8 13.98 12.19 0.89
CA PHE A 8 14.06 10.97 0.12
C PHE A 8 13.53 9.81 1.00
N LEU A 9 12.50 9.12 0.51
CA LEU A 9 11.87 7.98 1.20
C LEU A 9 12.28 6.61 0.62
N GLY A 10 13.31 6.57 -0.22
CA GLY A 10 13.80 5.34 -0.80
C GLY A 10 13.33 5.10 -2.23
N SER A 11 13.52 3.87 -2.71
CA SER A 11 13.09 3.42 -4.03
C SER A 11 11.70 2.82 -4.00
N LEU A 12 11.03 2.87 -5.13
CA LEU A 12 9.83 2.08 -5.44
C LEU A 12 10.19 1.24 -6.66
N ILE A 13 9.99 -0.07 -6.56
CA ILE A 13 10.31 -1.00 -7.64
C ILE A 13 9.00 -1.61 -8.12
N PHE A 14 8.80 -1.49 -9.42
CA PHE A 14 7.63 -1.96 -10.11
C PHE A 14 8.04 -2.92 -11.23
N LYS A 15 7.17 -3.87 -11.53
CA LYS A 15 7.21 -4.65 -12.76
C LYS A 15 5.98 -4.33 -13.57
N ASN A 16 6.14 -4.16 -14.87
CA ASN A 16 5.01 -4.02 -15.78
C ASN A 16 4.17 -5.30 -15.79
N GLU A 17 2.87 -5.14 -15.79
CA GLU A 17 1.90 -6.20 -16.02
C GLU A 17 0.89 -5.71 -17.06
N GLU A 18 0.54 -6.54 -18.03
CA GLU A 18 -0.49 -6.17 -19.00
C GLU A 18 -1.87 -6.17 -18.32
N PRO A 19 -2.66 -5.08 -18.45
CA PRO A 19 -4.04 -5.09 -17.99
C PRO A 19 -4.84 -6.20 -18.67
N THR A 20 -5.72 -6.85 -17.93
CA THR A 20 -6.68 -7.78 -18.50
C THR A 20 -7.67 -7.06 -19.46
N ASP A 21 -8.32 -7.79 -20.33
CA ASP A 21 -9.33 -7.22 -21.25
C ASP A 21 -10.44 -6.47 -20.49
N GLU A 22 -10.81 -6.94 -19.30
CA GLU A 22 -11.79 -6.29 -18.44
C GLU A 22 -11.26 -4.98 -17.87
N GLU A 23 -10.03 -4.97 -17.33
CA GLU A 23 -9.38 -3.77 -16.82
C GLU A 23 -9.19 -2.72 -17.93
N ALA A 24 -8.76 -3.15 -19.12
CA ALA A 24 -8.60 -2.28 -20.28
C ALA A 24 -9.96 -1.68 -20.73
N ALA A 25 -11.04 -2.45 -20.68
CA ALA A 25 -12.40 -1.95 -20.98
C ALA A 25 -12.86 -0.88 -19.97
N TYR A 26 -12.34 -0.88 -18.75
CA TYR A 26 -12.55 0.17 -17.74
C TYR A 26 -11.54 1.32 -17.79
N GLY A 27 -10.69 1.35 -18.84
CA GLY A 27 -9.75 2.45 -19.07
C GLY A 27 -8.43 2.33 -18.31
N VAL A 28 -8.11 1.15 -17.76
CA VAL A 28 -6.77 0.87 -17.21
C VAL A 28 -5.83 0.69 -18.40
N SER A 29 -4.89 1.61 -18.57
CA SER A 29 -3.89 1.58 -19.65
C SER A 29 -2.54 1.03 -19.20
N GLU A 30 -2.26 1.08 -17.89
CA GLU A 30 -1.00 0.63 -17.30
C GLU A 30 -1.29 -0.08 -15.99
N LYS A 31 -0.62 -1.19 -15.77
CA LYS A 31 -0.71 -2.00 -14.56
C LYS A 31 0.68 -2.39 -14.10
N TYR A 32 0.90 -2.39 -12.79
CA TYR A 32 2.19 -2.69 -12.20
C TYR A 32 2.06 -3.60 -11.00
N ILE A 33 2.97 -4.54 -10.87
CA ILE A 33 3.22 -5.27 -9.63
C ILE A 33 4.23 -4.46 -8.82
N VAL A 34 3.94 -4.23 -7.53
CA VAL A 34 4.87 -3.55 -6.62
C VAL A 34 5.82 -4.58 -6.02
N ILE A 35 7.06 -4.59 -6.48
CA ILE A 35 8.10 -5.49 -5.97
C ILE A 35 8.66 -4.98 -4.64
N ASP A 36 9.00 -3.68 -4.56
CA ASP A 36 9.40 -3.03 -3.30
C ASP A 36 8.71 -1.68 -3.13
N GLY A 37 8.51 -1.30 -1.88
CA GLY A 37 7.87 -0.02 -1.50
C GLY A 37 6.40 -0.13 -1.15
N GLN A 38 5.82 -1.33 -1.07
CA GLN A 38 4.41 -1.56 -0.71
C GLN A 38 4.02 -0.83 0.58
N GLN A 39 4.84 -0.93 1.64
CA GLN A 39 4.58 -0.27 2.92
C GLN A 39 4.59 1.26 2.81
N ARG A 40 5.47 1.82 1.96
CA ARG A 40 5.57 3.26 1.73
C ARG A 40 4.33 3.79 1.01
N LEU A 41 3.91 3.12 -0.07
CA LEU A 41 2.71 3.47 -0.83
C LEU A 41 1.45 3.35 0.04
N THR A 42 1.31 2.25 0.78
CA THR A 42 0.20 2.03 1.72
C THR A 42 0.15 3.13 2.78
N THR A 43 1.27 3.43 3.41
CA THR A 43 1.33 4.46 4.47
C THR A 43 0.97 5.84 3.93
N LEU A 44 1.47 6.21 2.76
CA LEU A 44 1.17 7.51 2.14
C LEU A 44 -0.30 7.61 1.70
N SER A 45 -0.86 6.55 1.14
CA SER A 45 -2.28 6.56 0.75
C SER A 45 -3.20 6.71 1.96
N ILE A 46 -2.92 5.99 3.06
CA ILE A 46 -3.66 6.10 4.32
C ILE A 46 -3.48 7.48 4.96
N TYR A 47 -2.26 8.03 4.94
CA TYR A 47 -1.98 9.40 5.41
C TYR A 47 -2.82 10.44 4.66
N LEU A 48 -2.82 10.36 3.32
CA LEU A 48 -3.60 11.27 2.47
C LEU A 48 -5.10 11.05 2.64
N LYS A 49 -5.56 9.81 2.82
CA LYS A 49 -6.96 9.52 3.15
C LYS A 49 -7.39 10.13 4.48
N ALA A 50 -6.56 10.06 5.50
CA ALA A 50 -6.84 10.69 6.79
C ALA A 50 -6.89 12.22 6.71
N LEU A 51 -6.09 12.84 5.84
CA LEU A 51 -6.20 14.27 5.55
C LEU A 51 -7.48 14.59 4.76
N ASP A 52 -7.76 13.81 3.70
CA ASP A 52 -8.96 13.96 2.85
C ASP A 52 -10.25 13.94 3.68
N SER A 53 -10.33 13.05 4.67
CA SER A 53 -11.51 12.93 5.53
C SER A 53 -11.79 14.15 6.41
N LEU A 54 -10.80 15.03 6.61
CA LEU A 54 -10.90 16.24 7.46
C LEU A 54 -10.83 17.54 6.65
N LEU A 55 -10.43 17.47 5.39
CA LEU A 55 -10.37 18.63 4.50
C LEU A 55 -11.77 18.96 3.97
N THR A 56 -12.07 20.25 3.90
CA THR A 56 -13.30 20.77 3.28
C THR A 56 -13.06 21.39 1.89
N ASP A 57 -11.92 21.05 1.28
CA ASP A 57 -11.47 21.56 -0.02
C ASP A 57 -11.88 20.59 -1.12
N ASP A 58 -12.94 20.93 -1.87
CA ASP A 58 -13.48 20.10 -2.96
C ASP A 58 -12.44 19.78 -4.05
N GLN A 59 -11.52 20.71 -4.32
CA GLN A 59 -10.48 20.49 -5.33
C GLN A 59 -9.48 19.42 -4.87
N LEU A 60 -9.03 19.49 -3.61
CA LEU A 60 -8.13 18.49 -3.04
C LEU A 60 -8.83 17.14 -2.90
N HIS A 61 -10.11 17.14 -2.51
CA HIS A 61 -10.92 15.91 -2.50
C HIS A 61 -11.03 15.27 -3.89
N ASN A 62 -11.36 16.05 -4.92
CA ASN A 62 -11.44 15.55 -6.28
C ASN A 62 -10.09 15.03 -6.80
N ASN A 63 -8.99 15.72 -6.47
CA ASN A 63 -7.64 15.25 -6.78
C ASN A 63 -7.33 13.91 -6.10
N PHE A 64 -7.73 13.75 -4.83
CA PHE A 64 -7.59 12.47 -4.13
C PHE A 64 -8.39 11.37 -4.83
N GLN A 65 -9.66 11.62 -5.15
CA GLN A 65 -10.53 10.65 -5.82
C GLN A 65 -9.96 10.22 -7.18
N SER A 66 -9.48 11.16 -7.99
CA SER A 66 -8.93 10.84 -9.32
C SER A 66 -7.58 10.11 -9.26
N SER A 67 -6.79 10.31 -8.20
CA SER A 67 -5.46 9.71 -8.07
C SER A 67 -5.47 8.35 -7.39
N PHE A 68 -6.44 8.09 -6.50
CA PHE A 68 -6.45 6.88 -5.67
C PHE A 68 -7.56 5.90 -5.99
N PHE A 69 -8.45 6.21 -6.94
CA PHE A 69 -9.51 5.31 -7.35
C PHE A 69 -9.58 5.14 -8.87
N ILE A 70 -9.76 3.90 -9.31
CA ILE A 70 -10.05 3.59 -10.70
C ILE A 70 -11.49 4.04 -10.99
N GLN A 71 -11.67 4.82 -12.06
CA GLN A 71 -12.96 5.38 -12.44
C GLN A 71 -13.79 4.39 -13.28
N ASN A 72 -13.97 3.17 -12.77
CA ASN A 72 -14.66 2.07 -13.46
C ASN A 72 -16.11 1.85 -12.97
N GLY A 73 -16.73 2.86 -12.36
CA GLY A 73 -18.08 2.75 -11.81
C GLY A 73 -18.14 2.11 -10.42
N GLN A 74 -17.16 1.31 -10.03
CA GLN A 74 -17.07 0.68 -8.70
C GLN A 74 -16.15 1.42 -7.73
N ARG A 75 -15.41 2.43 -8.19
CA ARG A 75 -14.45 3.23 -7.40
C ARG A 75 -13.46 2.34 -6.61
N ASN A 76 -12.88 1.35 -7.29
CA ASN A 76 -11.86 0.51 -6.66
C ASN A 76 -10.59 1.31 -6.40
N PRO A 77 -9.93 1.15 -5.23
CA PRO A 77 -8.64 1.76 -4.99
C PRO A 77 -7.61 1.31 -6.02
N VAL A 78 -6.77 2.24 -6.49
CA VAL A 78 -5.67 1.96 -7.44
C VAL A 78 -4.65 0.99 -6.86
N LEU A 79 -4.34 1.13 -5.56
CA LEU A 79 -3.42 0.24 -4.86
C LEU A 79 -4.18 -0.97 -4.34
N HIS A 80 -3.85 -2.14 -4.88
CA HIS A 80 -4.42 -3.41 -4.44
C HIS A 80 -3.53 -4.07 -3.39
N HIS A 81 -4.12 -4.56 -2.34
CA HIS A 81 -3.44 -5.29 -1.27
C HIS A 81 -3.65 -6.79 -1.38
N SER A 82 -2.75 -7.55 -0.73
CA SER A 82 -2.92 -8.99 -0.55
C SER A 82 -4.24 -9.29 0.15
N ILE A 83 -4.71 -10.53 0.04
CA ILE A 83 -5.99 -11.03 0.57
C ILE A 83 -6.24 -10.61 2.01
N ASN A 84 -5.19 -10.68 2.85
CA ASN A 84 -5.32 -10.45 4.28
C ASN A 84 -5.70 -9.02 4.64
N ASP A 85 -5.28 -8.04 3.87
CA ASP A 85 -5.48 -6.62 4.18
C ASP A 85 -6.38 -5.91 3.16
N ARG A 86 -6.71 -6.56 2.04
CA ARG A 86 -7.52 -6.00 0.95
C ARG A 86 -8.82 -5.37 1.43
N ALA A 87 -9.65 -6.14 2.14
CA ALA A 87 -10.95 -5.66 2.60
C ALA A 87 -10.80 -4.49 3.58
N ALA A 88 -9.90 -4.60 4.55
CA ALA A 88 -9.67 -3.54 5.52
C ALA A 88 -9.12 -2.24 4.88
N TYR A 89 -8.21 -2.39 3.90
CA TYR A 89 -7.69 -1.24 3.17
C TYR A 89 -8.77 -0.57 2.30
N GLN A 90 -9.60 -1.35 1.61
CA GLN A 90 -10.72 -0.84 0.83
C GLN A 90 -11.70 -0.06 1.71
N GLU A 91 -12.07 -0.58 2.88
CA GLU A 91 -12.96 0.12 3.82
C GLU A 91 -12.34 1.46 4.31
N VAL A 92 -11.04 1.48 4.60
CA VAL A 92 -10.32 2.71 4.93
C VAL A 92 -10.42 3.71 3.77
N MET A 93 -10.14 3.28 2.54
CA MET A 93 -10.11 4.16 1.38
C MET A 93 -11.51 4.67 1.01
N TRP A 94 -12.54 3.86 1.13
CA TRP A 94 -13.93 4.28 0.90
C TRP A 94 -14.46 5.18 2.03
N GLY A 95 -13.96 5.03 3.25
CA GLY A 95 -14.41 5.78 4.42
C GLY A 95 -15.67 5.19 5.04
N TYR A 96 -15.85 3.86 4.93
CA TYR A 96 -16.97 3.14 5.55
C TYR A 96 -16.67 2.75 7.01
N SER A 97 -17.52 1.90 7.61
CA SER A 97 -17.31 1.45 8.98
C SER A 97 -16.08 0.56 9.10
N LEU A 98 -15.21 0.88 10.05
CA LEU A 98 -13.96 0.17 10.31
C LEU A 98 -14.08 -0.81 11.49
N ASP A 99 -15.27 -0.96 12.08
CA ASP A 99 -15.48 -1.73 13.33
C ASP A 99 -15.06 -3.19 13.19
N ALA A 100 -15.30 -3.80 12.02
CA ALA A 100 -14.90 -5.18 11.76
C ALA A 100 -13.38 -5.39 11.59
N TYR A 101 -12.61 -4.31 11.44
CA TYR A 101 -11.19 -4.34 11.07
C TYR A 101 -10.28 -3.60 12.05
N VAL A 102 -10.74 -3.29 13.27
CA VAL A 102 -10.02 -2.47 14.25
C VAL A 102 -8.61 -2.98 14.59
N GLU A 103 -8.40 -4.30 14.49
CA GLU A 103 -7.11 -4.92 14.77
C GLU A 103 -6.16 -4.89 13.57
N LYS A 104 -6.65 -4.60 12.37
CA LYS A 104 -5.81 -4.53 11.16
C LYS A 104 -4.86 -3.34 11.20
N ARG A 105 -3.61 -3.58 10.78
CA ARG A 105 -2.54 -2.55 10.78
C ARG A 105 -2.93 -1.31 9.96
N VAL A 106 -3.59 -1.48 8.83
CA VAL A 106 -4.06 -0.39 7.95
C VAL A 106 -5.09 0.49 8.65
N VAL A 107 -6.00 -0.10 9.45
CA VAL A 107 -7.01 0.64 10.22
C VAL A 107 -6.36 1.37 11.39
N LYS A 108 -5.44 0.71 12.11
CA LYS A 108 -4.66 1.35 13.19
C LYS A 108 -3.84 2.54 12.67
N ALA A 109 -3.23 2.42 11.49
CA ALA A 109 -2.51 3.50 10.83
C ALA A 109 -3.43 4.67 10.46
N TYR A 110 -4.62 4.37 9.90
CA TYR A 110 -5.60 5.41 9.60
C TYR A 110 -6.02 6.18 10.85
N HIS A 111 -6.41 5.49 11.92
CA HIS A 111 -6.79 6.13 13.18
C HIS A 111 -5.64 6.94 13.79
N PHE A 112 -4.41 6.44 13.70
CA PHE A 112 -3.23 7.17 14.16
C PHE A 112 -3.10 8.51 13.44
N PHE A 113 -3.14 8.54 12.12
CA PHE A 113 -3.02 9.78 11.34
C PHE A 113 -4.24 10.68 11.54
N HIS A 114 -5.44 10.13 11.46
CA HIS A 114 -6.67 10.88 11.66
C HIS A 114 -6.66 11.61 13.01
N ASN A 115 -6.32 10.92 14.10
CA ASN A 115 -6.23 11.52 15.44
C ASN A 115 -5.14 12.60 15.54
N LYS A 116 -4.02 12.43 14.81
CA LYS A 116 -2.95 13.45 14.74
C LYS A 116 -3.39 14.72 14.02
N PHE A 117 -4.38 14.63 13.15
CA PHE A 117 -4.90 15.74 12.35
C PHE A 117 -6.12 16.39 12.98
N LEU A 118 -6.84 15.71 13.86
CA LEU A 118 -7.99 16.26 14.58
C LEU A 118 -7.63 17.58 15.27
N GLY A 119 -8.52 18.56 15.14
CA GLY A 119 -8.36 19.89 15.73
C GLY A 119 -7.42 20.83 14.98
N LYS A 120 -6.77 20.39 13.90
CA LYS A 120 -5.99 21.28 13.03
C LYS A 120 -6.91 22.15 12.17
N SER A 121 -6.47 23.38 11.94
CA SER A 121 -7.16 24.29 11.00
C SER A 121 -7.07 23.79 9.56
N GLN A 122 -8.03 24.21 8.71
CA GLN A 122 -8.02 23.89 7.28
C GLN A 122 -6.71 24.33 6.59
N SER A 123 -6.15 25.45 7.00
CA SER A 123 -4.85 25.93 6.50
C SER A 123 -3.69 24.99 6.85
N GLU A 124 -3.68 24.44 8.07
CA GLU A 124 -2.66 23.48 8.48
C GLU A 124 -2.81 22.13 7.75
N LEU A 125 -4.05 21.65 7.59
CA LEU A 125 -4.32 20.42 6.83
C LEU A 125 -3.88 20.55 5.37
N ARG A 126 -4.20 21.69 4.71
CA ARG A 126 -3.70 21.97 3.35
C ARG A 126 -2.18 22.00 3.26
N LYS A 127 -1.50 22.61 4.24
CA LYS A 127 -0.02 22.62 4.27
C LYS A 127 0.56 21.22 4.41
N LEU A 128 -0.07 20.34 5.19
CA LEU A 128 0.34 18.94 5.33
C LEU A 128 0.13 18.18 4.02
N TRP A 129 -1.00 18.37 3.35
CA TRP A 129 -1.29 17.80 2.05
C TRP A 129 -0.23 18.21 1.02
N MET A 130 -0.02 19.50 0.86
CA MET A 130 0.96 20.03 -0.11
C MET A 130 2.39 19.59 0.20
N ALA A 131 2.73 19.38 1.47
CA ALA A 131 4.06 18.93 1.88
C ALA A 131 4.39 17.53 1.35
N VAL A 132 3.42 16.63 1.22
CA VAL A 132 3.62 15.30 0.64
C VAL A 132 4.16 15.42 -0.79
N PHE A 133 3.47 16.17 -1.63
CA PHE A 133 3.85 16.31 -3.06
C PHE A 133 5.08 17.17 -3.27
N ALA A 134 5.28 18.21 -2.45
CA ALA A 134 6.41 19.12 -2.60
C ALA A 134 7.73 18.55 -2.06
N ARG A 135 7.69 17.75 -1.01
CA ARG A 135 8.88 17.38 -0.23
C ARG A 135 9.28 15.92 -0.37
N ILE A 136 8.32 15.01 -0.49
CA ILE A 136 8.62 13.58 -0.58
C ILE A 136 9.14 13.26 -1.98
N LYS A 137 10.24 12.52 -2.03
CA LYS A 137 10.87 12.04 -3.26
C LYS A 137 11.15 10.56 -3.15
N PHE A 138 10.91 9.87 -4.27
CA PHE A 138 11.27 8.48 -4.49
C PHE A 138 12.18 8.38 -5.71
N VAL A 139 12.93 7.29 -5.79
CA VAL A 139 13.46 6.78 -7.05
C VAL A 139 12.50 5.68 -7.52
N GLU A 140 11.99 5.83 -8.71
CA GLU A 140 11.17 4.82 -9.37
C GLU A 140 12.06 3.95 -10.25
N ILE A 141 11.91 2.63 -10.12
CA ILE A 141 12.59 1.62 -10.92
C ILE A 141 11.50 0.74 -11.50
N ILE A 142 11.43 0.67 -12.83
CA ILE A 142 10.49 -0.18 -13.53
C ILE A 142 11.30 -1.31 -14.15
N LEU A 143 10.98 -2.55 -13.78
CA LEU A 143 11.60 -3.76 -14.30
C LEU A 143 10.90 -4.18 -15.57
N ASP A 144 11.68 -4.71 -16.51
CA ASP A 144 11.15 -5.33 -17.72
C ASP A 144 11.10 -6.87 -17.57
N ASP A 145 10.59 -7.56 -18.59
CA ASP A 145 10.42 -9.02 -18.56
C ASP A 145 11.74 -9.80 -18.58
N GLN A 146 12.88 -9.16 -18.86
CA GLN A 146 14.20 -9.78 -18.89
C GLN A 146 14.97 -9.59 -17.58
N ASP A 147 14.48 -8.71 -16.70
CA ASP A 147 15.09 -8.45 -15.41
C ASP A 147 14.84 -9.61 -14.44
N ASP A 148 15.87 -10.03 -13.72
CA ASP A 148 15.75 -11.00 -12.63
C ASP A 148 15.25 -10.29 -11.37
N GLU A 149 13.94 -10.36 -11.17
CA GLU A 149 13.24 -9.74 -10.03
C GLU A 149 13.84 -10.16 -8.69
N GLN A 150 14.15 -11.45 -8.55
CA GLN A 150 14.68 -12.00 -7.30
C GLN A 150 16.06 -11.44 -7.02
N GLN A 151 16.93 -11.38 -8.01
CA GLN A 151 18.28 -10.85 -7.85
C GLN A 151 18.26 -9.35 -7.54
N ILE A 152 17.39 -8.58 -8.18
CA ILE A 152 17.23 -7.15 -7.95
C ILE A 152 16.68 -6.91 -6.54
N PHE A 153 15.64 -7.65 -6.16
CA PHE A 153 15.03 -7.57 -4.85
C PHE A 153 16.03 -7.90 -3.73
N ASP A 154 16.78 -9.00 -3.86
CA ASP A 154 17.81 -9.41 -2.90
C ASP A 154 18.94 -8.38 -2.79
N THR A 155 19.35 -7.80 -3.92
CA THR A 155 20.38 -6.75 -3.95
C THR A 155 19.93 -5.49 -3.20
N ILE A 156 18.69 -5.07 -3.39
CA ILE A 156 18.15 -3.84 -2.77
C ILE A 156 17.82 -4.09 -1.30
N ASN A 157 17.29 -5.25 -0.94
CA ASN A 157 16.99 -5.62 0.45
C ASN A 157 18.25 -5.85 1.29
N SER A 158 19.37 -6.25 0.69
CA SER A 158 20.65 -6.35 1.41
C SER A 158 21.12 -5.01 2.03
N LEU A 159 20.50 -3.91 1.61
CA LEU A 159 20.72 -2.55 2.13
C LEU A 159 19.63 -2.09 3.13
N GLY A 160 18.63 -2.92 3.39
CA GLY A 160 17.45 -2.60 4.21
C GLY A 160 17.20 -3.60 5.36
N VAL A 161 15.95 -3.70 5.78
CA VAL A 161 15.51 -4.72 6.75
C VAL A 161 15.33 -6.05 6.01
N ASP A 162 15.98 -7.10 6.50
CA ASP A 162 15.87 -8.44 5.91
C ASP A 162 14.42 -8.93 5.95
N LEU A 163 13.92 -9.43 4.82
CA LEU A 163 12.69 -10.21 4.79
C LEU A 163 12.92 -11.55 5.49
N THR A 164 11.91 -12.00 6.18
CA THR A 164 11.97 -13.33 6.79
C THR A 164 11.92 -14.42 5.72
N ILE A 165 12.52 -15.57 6.02
CA ILE A 165 12.56 -16.72 5.08
C ILE A 165 11.14 -17.15 4.67
N ASP A 166 10.17 -17.07 5.57
CA ASP A 166 8.77 -17.38 5.30
C ASP A 166 8.11 -16.37 4.34
N GLU A 167 8.45 -15.08 4.42
CA GLU A 167 7.99 -14.07 3.46
C GLU A 167 8.60 -14.28 2.07
N LEU A 168 9.89 -14.62 2.00
CA LEU A 168 10.55 -14.95 0.74
C LEU A 168 9.96 -16.22 0.10
N MET A 169 9.79 -17.28 0.87
CA MET A 169 9.19 -18.53 0.40
C MET A 169 7.74 -18.36 -0.05
N LYS A 170 6.96 -17.57 0.67
CA LYS A 170 5.58 -17.26 0.29
C LYS A 170 5.52 -16.56 -1.06
N ASN A 171 6.35 -15.53 -1.25
CA ASN A 171 6.38 -14.77 -2.51
C ASN A 171 6.89 -15.62 -3.70
N PHE A 172 7.78 -16.58 -3.43
CA PHE A 172 8.29 -17.51 -4.45
C PHE A 172 7.28 -18.60 -4.83
N LEU A 173 6.46 -19.08 -3.90
CA LEU A 173 5.56 -20.22 -4.10
C LEU A 173 4.16 -19.84 -4.57
N TYR A 174 3.73 -18.59 -4.34
CA TYR A 174 2.35 -18.17 -4.60
C TYR A 174 2.34 -16.81 -5.29
N ASP A 175 2.01 -16.82 -6.57
CA ASP A 175 1.74 -15.61 -7.32
C ASP A 175 0.29 -15.11 -7.13
N ALA A 176 -0.06 -14.02 -7.80
CA ALA A 176 -1.38 -13.40 -7.64
C ALA A 176 -2.54 -14.28 -8.16
N GLU A 177 -2.26 -15.26 -9.03
CA GLU A 177 -3.27 -16.16 -9.61
C GLU A 177 -3.54 -17.37 -8.69
N GLU A 178 -2.65 -17.66 -7.74
CA GLU A 178 -2.74 -18.84 -6.86
C GLU A 178 -3.39 -18.55 -5.49
N GLU A 179 -4.26 -17.53 -5.42
CA GLU A 179 -4.97 -17.11 -4.20
C GLU A 179 -5.56 -18.29 -3.43
N GLN A 180 -6.21 -19.22 -4.12
CA GLN A 180 -6.88 -20.36 -3.50
C GLN A 180 -5.86 -21.36 -2.91
N ALA A 181 -4.75 -21.55 -3.58
CA ALA A 181 -3.66 -22.42 -3.11
C ALA A 181 -3.00 -21.83 -1.85
N TYR A 182 -2.77 -20.51 -1.82
CA TYR A 182 -2.29 -19.82 -0.63
C TYR A 182 -3.24 -19.98 0.56
N VAL A 183 -4.55 -19.73 0.39
CA VAL A 183 -5.55 -19.82 1.45
C VAL A 183 -5.67 -21.26 2.00
N ASN A 184 -5.59 -22.26 1.12
CA ASN A 184 -5.79 -23.66 1.51
C ASN A 184 -4.55 -24.32 2.11
N ASN A 185 -3.35 -23.95 1.64
CA ASN A 185 -2.12 -24.67 1.95
C ASN A 185 -1.18 -23.88 2.85
N TRP A 186 -0.90 -22.62 2.52
CA TRP A 186 0.08 -21.82 3.24
C TRP A 186 -0.49 -21.17 4.49
N LYS A 187 -1.60 -20.46 4.34
CA LYS A 187 -2.21 -19.69 5.43
C LYS A 187 -2.49 -20.52 6.69
N PRO A 188 -3.02 -21.76 6.63
CA PRO A 188 -3.22 -22.58 7.81
C PRO A 188 -1.92 -23.04 8.48
N MET A 189 -0.82 -23.12 7.72
CA MET A 189 0.46 -23.61 8.23
C MET A 189 1.35 -22.51 8.81
N PHE A 190 1.28 -21.30 8.26
CA PHE A 190 2.25 -20.24 8.56
C PHE A 190 1.63 -18.90 8.94
N ASP A 191 0.44 -18.55 8.42
CA ASP A 191 -0.15 -17.22 8.57
C ASP A 191 -1.34 -17.12 9.53
N ASP A 192 -1.86 -18.22 10.05
CA ASP A 192 -2.90 -18.16 11.06
C ASP A 192 -2.34 -17.89 12.47
N ALA A 193 -3.21 -17.48 13.39
CA ALA A 193 -2.80 -17.08 14.74
C ALA A 193 -2.13 -18.22 15.53
N ALA A 194 -2.59 -19.46 15.36
CA ALA A 194 -2.04 -20.62 16.07
C ALA A 194 -0.68 -21.02 15.52
N SER A 195 -0.51 -20.94 14.20
CA SER A 195 0.77 -21.23 13.53
C SER A 195 1.83 -20.20 13.87
N ARG A 196 1.47 -18.91 13.92
CA ARG A 196 2.38 -17.84 14.34
C ARG A 196 2.84 -17.98 15.78
N GLU A 197 1.98 -18.47 16.67
CA GLU A 197 2.36 -18.75 18.05
C GLU A 197 3.37 -19.91 18.14
N PHE A 198 3.25 -20.92 17.27
CA PHE A 198 4.15 -22.07 17.23
C PHE A 198 5.51 -21.76 16.60
N TRP A 199 5.53 -21.04 15.48
CA TRP A 199 6.77 -20.73 14.73
C TRP A 199 7.52 -19.51 15.26
N GLY A 200 6.90 -18.74 16.16
CA GLY A 200 7.40 -17.45 16.61
C GLY A 200 7.04 -16.31 15.62
N THR A 201 6.90 -15.11 16.14
CA THR A 201 6.85 -13.93 15.30
C THR A 201 8.29 -13.49 15.04
N SER A 202 8.65 -13.20 13.80
CA SER A 202 9.95 -12.63 13.40
C SER A 202 10.27 -11.26 14.02
N ASP A 203 9.44 -10.78 14.94
CA ASP A 203 9.64 -9.51 15.67
C ASP A 203 10.47 -9.66 16.95
N ALA A 204 11.12 -10.82 17.17
CA ALA A 204 11.96 -11.09 18.33
C ALA A 204 13.41 -11.39 17.92
N ALA A 205 14.05 -10.44 17.22
CA ALA A 205 15.50 -10.38 17.13
C ALA A 205 15.98 -8.93 17.10
#